data_24dc4f25ccc3ef52dad22dfea269c577
#
_entry.id   24dc4f25ccc3ef52dad22dfea269c577
#
_cell.length_a   1.000
_cell.length_b   1.000
_cell.length_c   1.000
_cell.angle_alpha   90.00
_cell.angle_beta   90.00
_cell.angle_gamma   90.00
#
_symmetry.space_group_name_H-M   'P 1'
#
loop_
_entity.id
_entity.type
_entity.pdbx_description
1 polymer ?
#
loop_
_entity_poly.entity_id
_entity_poly.type
_entity_poly.pdbx_seq_one_letter_code
_entity_poly.pdbx_strand_id
1 'polypeptide(L)'
;MKDLTQNTEELQLSTISSLIAQIHTEATNYLDAKLQAEGLSKLAASHGFIIFTLSRNKDENSELKPMTMSEVAQKIDKDKSTTTVLIEKLVKLGYVHREKSSLDSRVWLISLSEKGKSYTNQMEQISKELSEKFYEGFSEEEKKTVFSLLKKIQSNFN
;
A
#
# COMPACT_ATOMS: atom_id res chain seq x y z
N MET A 1 35.64 20.04 -19.08
CA MET A 1 34.39 20.40 -19.79
C MET A 1 33.80 19.28 -20.63
N LYS A 2 34.33 18.04 -20.56
CA LYS A 2 33.77 16.84 -21.24
C LYS A 2 32.81 16.00 -20.39
N ASP A 3 32.77 16.23 -19.07
CA ASP A 3 32.01 15.36 -18.16
C ASP A 3 30.52 15.72 -18.00
N LEU A 4 30.14 16.96 -18.26
CA LEU A 4 28.75 17.42 -18.08
C LEU A 4 27.83 17.07 -19.26
N THR A 5 28.37 16.92 -20.46
CA THR A 5 27.61 16.57 -21.67
C THR A 5 27.36 15.09 -21.80
N GLN A 6 28.30 14.23 -21.40
CA GLN A 6 28.09 12.77 -21.33
C GLN A 6 27.04 12.39 -20.28
N ASN A 7 27.06 13.08 -19.14
CA ASN A 7 26.06 12.83 -18.06
C ASN A 7 24.64 13.25 -18.49
N THR A 8 24.50 14.20 -19.42
CA THR A 8 23.21 14.68 -19.93
C THR A 8 22.62 13.73 -20.99
N GLU A 9 23.45 13.11 -21.81
CA GLU A 9 23.01 12.11 -22.81
C GLU A 9 22.70 10.76 -22.18
N GLU A 10 23.44 10.30 -21.19
CA GLU A 10 23.09 9.14 -20.36
C GLU A 10 21.77 9.37 -19.58
N LEU A 11 21.49 10.57 -19.14
CA LEU A 11 20.20 10.94 -18.55
C LEU A 11 19.04 10.89 -19.55
N GLN A 12 19.26 11.00 -20.84
CA GLN A 12 18.19 11.09 -21.84
C GLN A 12 17.69 9.75 -22.39
N LEU A 13 18.44 8.70 -22.37
CA LEU A 13 18.12 7.49 -23.16
C LEU A 13 17.83 6.19 -22.41
N SER A 14 18.18 6.06 -21.13
CA SER A 14 17.94 4.77 -20.47
C SER A 14 17.09 4.87 -19.21
N THR A 15 16.49 6.03 -18.84
CA THR A 15 16.89 6.23 -17.47
C THR A 15 15.77 6.55 -16.52
N ILE A 16 14.84 7.42 -16.77
CA ILE A 16 13.80 7.68 -15.77
C ILE A 16 12.90 6.46 -15.59
N SER A 17 12.43 5.86 -16.67
CA SER A 17 11.57 4.67 -16.60
C SER A 17 12.30 3.45 -16.02
N SER A 18 13.56 3.23 -16.44
CA SER A 18 14.39 2.15 -15.90
C SER A 18 14.71 2.36 -14.42
N LEU A 19 15.06 3.58 -14.02
CA LEU A 19 15.36 3.91 -12.64
C LEU A 19 14.12 3.75 -11.74
N ILE A 20 12.96 4.23 -12.20
CA ILE A 20 11.71 4.03 -11.48
C ILE A 20 11.39 2.54 -11.34
N ALA A 21 11.58 1.74 -12.41
CA ALA A 21 11.36 0.31 -12.36
C ALA A 21 12.33 -0.41 -11.41
N GLN A 22 13.60 -0.03 -11.39
CA GLN A 22 14.60 -0.57 -10.47
C GLN A 22 14.25 -0.22 -9.01
N ILE A 23 13.97 1.05 -8.72
CA ILE A 23 13.56 1.50 -7.39
C ILE A 23 12.31 0.74 -6.91
N HIS A 24 11.31 0.56 -7.79
CA HIS A 24 10.12 -0.21 -7.48
C HIS A 24 10.46 -1.67 -7.16
N THR A 25 11.33 -2.30 -7.93
CA THR A 25 11.76 -3.68 -7.71
C THR A 25 12.50 -3.83 -6.38
N GLU A 26 13.46 -2.94 -6.10
CA GLU A 26 14.23 -2.95 -4.85
C GLU A 26 13.35 -2.69 -3.63
N ALA A 27 12.43 -1.74 -3.71
CA ALA A 27 11.45 -1.46 -2.66
C ALA A 27 10.53 -2.66 -2.41
N THR A 28 10.09 -3.34 -3.47
CA THR A 28 9.25 -4.55 -3.37
C THR A 28 10.02 -5.69 -2.71
N ASN A 29 11.27 -5.94 -3.14
CA ASN A 29 12.12 -6.96 -2.54
C ASN A 29 12.39 -6.70 -1.05
N TYR A 30 12.64 -5.43 -0.69
CA TYR A 30 12.82 -5.04 0.70
C TYR A 30 11.55 -5.30 1.54
N LEU A 31 10.39 -4.92 0.99
CA LEU A 31 9.10 -5.14 1.63
C LEU A 31 8.81 -6.63 1.83
N ASP A 32 9.04 -7.46 0.80
CA ASP A 32 8.82 -8.91 0.86
C ASP A 32 9.74 -9.57 1.89
N ALA A 33 11.00 -9.17 1.96
CA ALA A 33 11.95 -9.66 2.96
C ALA A 33 11.49 -9.30 4.39
N LYS A 34 11.00 -8.07 4.61
CA LYS A 34 10.46 -7.66 5.90
C LYS A 34 9.19 -8.43 6.28
N LEU A 35 8.25 -8.58 5.33
CA LEU A 35 7.04 -9.36 5.54
C LEU A 35 7.36 -10.83 5.88
N GLN A 36 8.37 -11.39 5.24
CA GLN A 36 8.83 -12.76 5.53
C GLN A 36 9.43 -12.87 6.93
N ALA A 37 10.28 -11.92 7.32
CA ALA A 37 10.90 -11.89 8.64
C ALA A 37 9.86 -11.79 9.76
N GLU A 38 8.77 -11.03 9.55
CA GLU A 38 7.65 -10.89 10.48
C GLU A 38 6.62 -12.05 10.39
N GLY A 39 6.85 -13.06 9.55
CA GLY A 39 5.91 -14.16 9.34
C GLY A 39 4.63 -13.76 8.60
N LEU A 40 4.63 -12.61 7.93
CA LEU A 40 3.49 -12.01 7.23
C LEU A 40 3.46 -12.34 5.73
N SER A 41 4.44 -13.07 5.22
CA SER A 41 4.64 -13.38 3.79
C SER A 41 3.51 -14.15 3.10
N LYS A 42 2.49 -14.61 3.85
CA LYS A 42 1.30 -15.30 3.30
C LYS A 42 0.30 -14.36 2.64
N LEU A 43 0.48 -13.06 2.80
CA LEU A 43 -0.42 -12.03 2.28
C LEU A 43 0.21 -11.37 1.05
N ALA A 44 -0.45 -11.46 -0.09
CA ALA A 44 -0.11 -10.62 -1.23
C ALA A 44 -0.41 -9.14 -0.92
N ALA A 45 0.25 -8.22 -1.62
CA ALA A 45 0.08 -6.77 -1.43
C ALA A 45 -1.39 -6.31 -1.45
N SER A 46 -2.23 -6.92 -2.32
CA SER A 46 -3.67 -6.65 -2.40
C SER A 46 -4.43 -6.96 -1.10
N HIS A 47 -4.03 -8.00 -0.36
CA HIS A 47 -4.62 -8.32 0.95
C HIS A 47 -4.21 -7.30 2.02
N GLY A 48 -2.92 -6.92 2.03
CA GLY A 48 -2.40 -5.87 2.91
C GLY A 48 -3.11 -4.54 2.68
N PHE A 49 -3.38 -4.20 1.42
CA PHE A 49 -4.09 -2.98 1.06
C PHE A 49 -5.55 -2.97 1.55
N ILE A 50 -6.25 -4.12 1.53
CA ILE A 50 -7.59 -4.23 2.12
C ILE A 50 -7.54 -4.01 3.63
N ILE A 51 -6.62 -4.66 4.34
CA ILE A 51 -6.46 -4.51 5.79
C ILE A 51 -6.17 -3.04 6.13
N PHE A 52 -5.27 -2.40 5.39
CA PHE A 52 -4.95 -0.99 5.55
C PHE A 52 -6.17 -0.09 5.29
N THR A 53 -6.96 -0.38 4.24
CA THR A 53 -8.18 0.37 3.93
C THR A 53 -9.18 0.29 5.08
N LEU A 54 -9.40 -0.90 5.64
CA LEU A 54 -10.28 -1.10 6.79
C LEU A 54 -9.78 -0.38 8.05
N SER A 55 -8.47 -0.33 8.27
CA SER A 55 -7.87 0.35 9.44
C SER A 55 -8.00 1.87 9.39
N ARG A 56 -8.21 2.44 8.21
CA ARG A 56 -8.44 3.88 8.01
C ARG A 56 -9.90 4.27 8.03
N ASN A 57 -10.81 3.30 8.02
CA ASN A 57 -12.25 3.57 8.09
C ASN A 57 -12.69 3.75 9.54
N LYS A 58 -12.67 4.99 10.00
CA LYS A 58 -13.00 5.39 11.37
C LYS A 58 -14.23 6.28 11.38
N ASP A 59 -14.97 6.23 12.48
CA ASP A 59 -16.07 7.17 12.76
C ASP A 59 -15.56 8.48 13.36
N GLU A 60 -16.50 9.34 13.76
CA GLU A 60 -16.22 10.65 14.37
C GLU A 60 -15.48 10.54 15.72
N ASN A 61 -15.61 9.39 16.40
CA ASN A 61 -14.91 9.08 17.65
C ASN A 61 -13.56 8.39 17.44
N SER A 62 -13.08 8.29 16.18
CA SER A 62 -11.87 7.58 15.80
C SER A 62 -11.93 6.05 16.01
N GLU A 63 -13.13 5.49 16.21
CA GLU A 63 -13.32 4.06 16.30
C GLU A 63 -13.44 3.40 14.90
N LEU A 64 -12.92 2.17 14.78
CA LEU A 64 -12.97 1.42 13.53
C LEU A 64 -14.41 1.07 13.17
N LYS A 65 -14.83 1.49 11.98
CA LYS A 65 -16.15 1.25 11.43
C LYS A 65 -16.10 0.15 10.37
N PRO A 66 -17.02 -0.82 10.39
CA PRO A 66 -17.14 -1.80 9.30
C PRO A 66 -17.42 -1.13 7.96
N MET A 67 -16.97 -1.75 6.88
CA MET A 67 -17.26 -1.33 5.50
C MET A 67 -18.10 -2.38 4.80
N THR A 68 -18.97 -1.94 3.91
CA THR A 68 -19.66 -2.86 3.00
C THR A 68 -18.70 -3.44 1.97
N MET A 69 -19.03 -4.59 1.40
CA MET A 69 -18.26 -5.21 0.32
C MET A 69 -18.06 -4.25 -0.88
N SER A 70 -19.08 -3.45 -1.19
CA SER A 70 -19.04 -2.49 -2.30
C SER A 70 -18.11 -1.31 -2.00
N GLU A 71 -18.11 -0.79 -0.77
CA GLU A 71 -17.16 0.26 -0.35
C GLU A 71 -15.72 -0.24 -0.38
N VAL A 72 -15.47 -1.46 0.08
CA VAL A 72 -14.13 -2.06 -0.02
C VAL A 72 -13.70 -2.16 -1.48
N ALA A 73 -14.54 -2.71 -2.36
CA ALA A 73 -14.26 -2.85 -3.80
C ALA A 73 -13.90 -1.51 -4.45
N GLN A 74 -14.68 -0.47 -4.16
CA GLN A 74 -14.43 0.89 -4.65
C GLN A 74 -13.11 1.46 -4.15
N LYS A 75 -12.80 1.28 -2.86
CA LYS A 75 -11.59 1.82 -2.24
C LYS A 75 -10.30 1.17 -2.76
N ILE A 76 -10.37 -0.13 -3.09
CA ILE A 76 -9.19 -0.86 -3.61
C ILE A 76 -9.12 -0.87 -5.14
N ASP A 77 -10.05 -0.20 -5.81
CA ASP A 77 -10.16 -0.13 -7.28
C ASP A 77 -10.16 -1.54 -7.92
N LYS A 78 -11.06 -2.39 -7.45
CA LYS A 78 -11.26 -3.76 -7.95
C LYS A 78 -12.74 -4.04 -8.18
N ASP A 79 -13.01 -4.94 -9.11
CA ASP A 79 -14.35 -5.46 -9.31
C ASP A 79 -14.83 -6.27 -8.09
N LYS A 80 -16.14 -6.45 -8.00
CA LYS A 80 -16.77 -7.12 -6.85
C LYS A 80 -16.38 -8.60 -6.73
N SER A 81 -16.15 -9.29 -7.85
CA SER A 81 -15.78 -10.71 -7.84
C SER A 81 -14.37 -10.90 -7.30
N THR A 82 -13.41 -10.12 -7.77
CA THR A 82 -12.03 -10.09 -7.27
C THR A 82 -11.99 -9.73 -5.78
N THR A 83 -12.73 -8.69 -5.37
CA THR A 83 -12.82 -8.29 -3.96
C THR A 83 -13.38 -9.41 -3.09
N THR A 84 -14.39 -10.13 -3.55
CA THR A 84 -14.96 -11.27 -2.82
C THR A 84 -13.91 -12.35 -2.54
N VAL A 85 -13.14 -12.75 -3.55
CA VAL A 85 -12.08 -13.76 -3.41
C VAL A 85 -11.01 -13.32 -2.41
N LEU A 86 -10.60 -12.05 -2.48
CA LEU A 86 -9.60 -11.48 -1.56
C LEU A 86 -10.11 -11.47 -0.11
N ILE A 87 -11.35 -11.02 0.10
CA ILE A 87 -11.98 -11.00 1.44
C ILE A 87 -12.15 -12.42 1.99
N GLU A 88 -12.60 -13.38 1.19
CA GLU A 88 -12.75 -14.78 1.62
C GLU A 88 -11.41 -15.37 2.11
N LYS A 89 -10.32 -15.06 1.41
CA LYS A 89 -8.98 -15.46 1.86
C LYS A 89 -8.60 -14.79 3.17
N LEU A 90 -8.89 -13.51 3.35
CA LEU A 90 -8.62 -12.79 4.59
C LEU A 90 -9.46 -13.31 5.77
N VAL A 91 -10.72 -13.68 5.54
CA VAL A 91 -11.57 -14.36 6.53
C VAL A 91 -10.95 -15.70 6.93
N LYS A 92 -10.58 -16.52 5.94
CA LYS A 92 -9.95 -17.84 6.17
C LYS A 92 -8.63 -17.73 6.94
N LEU A 93 -7.87 -16.67 6.73
CA LEU A 93 -6.62 -16.40 7.43
C LEU A 93 -6.84 -15.71 8.79
N GLY A 94 -8.08 -15.33 9.12
CA GLY A 94 -8.48 -14.74 10.39
C GLY A 94 -8.13 -13.25 10.55
N TYR A 95 -7.88 -12.52 9.47
CA TYR A 95 -7.56 -11.07 9.51
C TYR A 95 -8.79 -10.18 9.52
N VAL A 96 -9.90 -10.64 8.96
CA VAL A 96 -11.16 -9.89 8.91
C VAL A 96 -12.34 -10.77 9.30
N HIS A 97 -13.38 -10.12 9.81
CA HIS A 97 -14.70 -10.68 9.98
C HIS A 97 -15.60 -10.27 8.83
N ARG A 98 -16.53 -11.13 8.46
CA ARG A 98 -17.57 -10.88 7.45
C ARG A 98 -18.91 -11.25 8.05
N GLU A 99 -19.78 -10.27 8.23
CA GLU A 99 -21.07 -10.43 8.88
C GLU A 99 -22.17 -9.78 8.03
N LYS A 100 -23.41 -10.29 8.17
CA LYS A 100 -24.56 -9.64 7.55
C LYS A 100 -24.93 -8.40 8.35
N SER A 101 -25.29 -7.33 7.62
CA SER A 101 -25.82 -6.14 8.26
C SER A 101 -27.15 -6.45 8.96
N SER A 102 -27.30 -5.91 10.16
CA SER A 102 -28.57 -6.00 10.90
C SER A 102 -29.69 -5.16 10.29
N LEU A 103 -29.33 -4.17 9.46
CA LEU A 103 -30.27 -3.25 8.78
C LEU A 103 -30.75 -3.82 7.44
N ASP A 104 -29.89 -4.54 6.72
CA ASP A 104 -30.23 -5.21 5.45
C ASP A 104 -29.40 -6.48 5.30
N SER A 105 -30.06 -7.62 5.41
CA SER A 105 -29.43 -8.94 5.29
C SER A 105 -28.78 -9.26 3.94
N ARG A 106 -29.00 -8.42 2.92
CA ARG A 106 -28.34 -8.52 1.59
C ARG A 106 -26.95 -7.88 1.62
N VAL A 107 -26.68 -7.05 2.62
CA VAL A 107 -25.42 -6.31 2.75
C VAL A 107 -24.46 -7.07 3.66
N TRP A 108 -23.24 -7.30 3.18
CA TRP A 108 -22.15 -7.85 3.96
C TRP A 108 -21.25 -6.72 4.48
N LEU A 109 -20.98 -6.75 5.76
CA LEU A 109 -20.07 -5.86 6.47
C LEU A 109 -18.75 -6.58 6.72
N ILE A 110 -17.66 -5.87 6.47
CA ILE A 110 -16.30 -6.33 6.64
C ILE A 110 -15.66 -5.47 7.72
N SER A 111 -15.09 -6.12 8.73
CA SER A 111 -14.37 -5.46 9.83
C SER A 111 -13.05 -6.16 10.11
N LEU A 112 -12.11 -5.45 10.74
CA LEU A 112 -10.85 -6.06 11.19
C LEU A 112 -11.09 -6.95 12.42
N SER A 113 -10.45 -8.12 12.41
CA SER A 113 -10.25 -8.91 13.63
C SER A 113 -9.11 -8.31 14.48
N GLU A 114 -8.91 -8.82 15.70
CA GLU A 114 -7.73 -8.43 16.51
C GLU A 114 -6.41 -8.76 15.79
N LYS A 115 -6.35 -9.88 15.08
CA LYS A 115 -5.21 -10.22 14.23
C LYS A 115 -5.02 -9.22 13.09
N GLY A 116 -6.10 -8.74 12.48
CA GLY A 116 -6.04 -7.69 11.45
C GLY A 116 -5.53 -6.37 11.99
N LYS A 117 -5.96 -5.98 13.18
CA LYS A 117 -5.47 -4.76 13.86
C LYS A 117 -3.97 -4.86 14.19
N SER A 118 -3.52 -6.00 14.72
CA SER A 118 -2.11 -6.26 14.99
C SER A 118 -1.26 -6.19 13.70
N TYR A 119 -1.75 -6.79 12.62
CA TYR A 119 -1.12 -6.72 11.30
C TYR A 119 -0.96 -5.27 10.82
N THR A 120 -1.97 -4.43 11.04
CA THR A 120 -1.91 -3.01 10.66
C THR A 120 -0.73 -2.30 11.33
N ASN A 121 -0.54 -2.51 12.62
CA ASN A 121 0.57 -1.90 13.37
C ASN A 121 1.93 -2.35 12.84
N GLN A 122 2.09 -3.64 12.52
CA GLN A 122 3.32 -4.16 11.91
C GLN A 122 3.54 -3.55 10.51
N MET A 123 2.50 -3.44 9.70
CA MET A 123 2.59 -2.82 8.37
C MET A 123 2.92 -1.33 8.42
N GLU A 124 2.37 -0.60 9.40
CA GLU A 124 2.73 0.81 9.61
C GLU A 124 4.22 0.96 9.96
N GLN A 125 4.74 0.07 10.81
CA GLN A 125 6.16 0.06 11.14
C GLN A 125 7.03 -0.24 9.91
N ILE A 126 6.70 -1.29 9.15
CA ILE A 126 7.42 -1.64 7.90
C ILE A 126 7.36 -0.50 6.89
N SER A 127 6.19 0.15 6.73
CA SER A 127 6.04 1.30 5.84
C SER A 127 6.89 2.49 6.26
N LYS A 128 7.01 2.73 7.56
CA LYS A 128 7.89 3.76 8.11
C LYS A 128 9.35 3.45 7.80
N GLU A 129 9.80 2.24 8.07
CA GLU A 129 11.18 1.79 7.79
C GLU A 129 11.51 1.90 6.29
N LEU A 130 10.57 1.53 5.41
CA LEU A 130 10.74 1.68 3.97
C LEU A 130 10.84 3.16 3.58
N SER A 131 10.02 4.04 4.17
CA SER A 131 10.11 5.49 3.94
C SER A 131 11.44 6.06 4.40
N GLU A 132 11.93 5.65 5.56
CA GLU A 132 13.25 6.04 6.07
C GLU A 132 14.37 5.56 5.12
N LYS A 133 14.23 4.35 4.58
CA LYS A 133 15.18 3.80 3.60
C LYS A 133 15.22 4.59 2.29
N PHE A 134 14.05 5.02 1.79
CA PHE A 134 13.98 5.89 0.60
C PHE A 134 14.69 7.23 0.78
N TYR A 135 14.68 7.76 1.99
CA TYR A 135 15.21 9.08 2.29
C TYR A 135 16.55 9.05 3.05
N GLU A 136 17.20 7.89 3.12
CA GLU A 136 18.50 7.76 3.77
C GLU A 136 19.55 8.68 3.10
N GLY A 137 20.17 9.56 3.88
CA GLY A 137 21.12 10.54 3.37
C GLY A 137 20.54 11.84 2.79
N PHE A 138 19.21 11.97 2.75
CA PHE A 138 18.54 13.18 2.24
C PHE A 138 18.32 14.21 3.34
N SER A 139 18.59 15.47 3.03
CA SER A 139 18.12 16.61 3.82
C SER A 139 16.60 16.79 3.69
N GLU A 140 15.97 17.53 4.59
CA GLU A 140 14.52 17.80 4.53
C GLU A 140 14.10 18.57 3.28
N GLU A 141 14.99 19.39 2.73
CA GLU A 141 14.74 20.12 1.47
C GLU A 141 14.79 19.19 0.27
N GLU A 142 15.76 18.28 0.21
CA GLU A 142 15.86 17.27 -0.85
C GLU A 142 14.67 16.29 -0.82
N LYS A 143 14.19 15.88 0.35
CA LYS A 143 12.97 15.06 0.50
C LYS A 143 11.76 15.73 -0.13
N LYS A 144 11.54 17.01 0.18
CA LYS A 144 10.45 17.81 -0.41
C LYS A 144 10.59 17.95 -1.91
N THR A 145 11.79 18.19 -2.38
CA THR A 145 12.09 18.38 -3.80
C THR A 145 11.81 17.09 -4.59
N VAL A 146 12.37 15.97 -4.17
CA VAL A 146 12.17 14.68 -4.86
C VAL A 146 10.72 14.26 -4.87
N PHE A 147 9.99 14.44 -3.75
CA PHE A 147 8.56 14.15 -3.68
C PHE A 147 7.76 15.01 -4.67
N SER A 148 8.05 16.32 -4.73
CA SER A 148 7.39 17.24 -5.64
C SER A 148 7.64 16.89 -7.11
N LEU A 149 8.87 16.54 -7.47
CA LEU A 149 9.24 16.15 -8.83
C LEU A 149 8.58 14.84 -9.26
N LEU A 150 8.54 13.84 -8.37
CA LEU A 150 7.84 12.58 -8.63
C LEU A 150 6.33 12.79 -8.81
N LYS A 151 5.70 13.66 -8.01
CA LYS A 151 4.31 14.06 -8.18
C LYS A 151 4.05 14.76 -9.52
N LYS A 152 4.96 15.63 -9.95
CA LYS A 152 4.88 16.29 -11.25
C LYS A 152 5.00 15.27 -12.40
N ILE A 153 5.90 14.30 -12.29
CA ILE A 153 5.99 13.20 -13.27
C ILE A 153 4.68 12.42 -13.30
N GLN A 154 4.15 12.02 -12.14
CA GLN A 154 2.90 11.27 -12.04
C GLN A 154 1.72 12.02 -12.70
N SER A 155 1.63 13.34 -12.51
CA SER A 155 0.53 14.14 -13.09
C SER A 155 0.56 14.24 -14.62
N ASN A 156 1.68 13.90 -15.28
CA ASN A 156 1.78 13.89 -16.74
C ASN A 156 1.09 12.67 -17.38
N PHE A 157 0.69 11.69 -16.57
CA PHE A 157 0.02 10.45 -17.03
C PHE A 157 -1.50 10.40 -16.71
N ASN A 158 -2.04 11.47 -16.07
CA ASN A 158 -3.46 11.58 -15.68
C ASN A 158 -4.20 12.58 -16.56
#